data_5502021585717fc2c79636a0ea88869b
#
_entry.id   5502021585717fc2c79636a0ea88869b
#
_cell.length_a   1.000
_cell.length_b   1.000
_cell.length_c   1.000
_cell.angle_alpha   90.00
_cell.angle_beta   90.00
_cell.angle_gamma   90.00
#
_symmetry.space_group_name_H-M   'P 1'
#
loop_
_entity.id
_entity.type
_entity.pdbx_description
1 polymer ?
#
loop_
_entity_poly.entity_id
_entity_poly.type
_entity_poly.pdbx_seq_one_letter_code
_entity_poly.pdbx_strand_id
1 'polypeptide(L)'
;SLVTAVVEKELNNHAQICNTSMLSAENAVHEIFLLMAMIQEMFNRINPLALFEIEKYYPLAFEKIKNHKDDFIFSMISANLEKGIAEGFYRKDVDVTILSKYRLETSLIPFNIHVFHPSKFDMLKVNLQIIEHFVYGVATLEGHKLMDAYKLTNTSSK
;
A
#
# COMPACT_ATOMS: atom_id res chain seq x y z
N SER A 1 -1.43 -6.28 -26.20
CA SER A 1 -0.87 -5.01 -26.66
C SER A 1 0.43 -4.69 -25.91
N LEU A 2 1.19 -3.75 -26.40
CA LEU A 2 2.42 -3.29 -25.72
C LEU A 2 2.12 -2.77 -24.32
N VAL A 3 1.04 -2.02 -24.13
CA VAL A 3 0.63 -1.52 -22.81
C VAL A 3 0.31 -2.65 -21.85
N THR A 4 -0.40 -3.67 -22.30
CA THR A 4 -0.70 -4.86 -21.49
C THR A 4 0.60 -5.58 -21.05
N ALA A 5 1.55 -5.76 -21.97
CA ALA A 5 2.84 -6.38 -21.67
C ALA A 5 3.67 -5.57 -20.65
N VAL A 6 3.67 -4.24 -20.77
CA VAL A 6 4.35 -3.35 -19.82
C VAL A 6 3.69 -3.43 -18.44
N VAL A 7 2.37 -3.41 -18.37
CA VAL A 7 1.62 -3.55 -17.13
C VAL A 7 1.93 -4.89 -16.45
N GLU A 8 1.90 -6.00 -17.18
CA GLU A 8 2.25 -7.32 -16.64
C GLU A 8 3.65 -7.35 -16.05
N LYS A 9 4.62 -6.78 -16.75
CA LYS A 9 6.00 -6.70 -16.28
C LYS A 9 6.11 -5.90 -14.98
N GLU A 10 5.45 -4.75 -14.91
CA GLU A 10 5.47 -3.91 -13.70
C GLU A 10 4.76 -4.59 -12.52
N LEU A 11 3.65 -5.29 -12.74
CA LEU A 11 2.96 -6.04 -11.70
C LEU A 11 3.83 -7.19 -11.16
N ASN A 12 4.54 -7.90 -12.03
CA ASN A 12 5.47 -8.96 -11.62
C ASN A 12 6.66 -8.39 -10.83
N ASN A 13 7.23 -7.29 -11.27
CA ASN A 13 8.30 -6.58 -10.55
C ASN A 13 7.81 -6.14 -9.17
N HIS A 14 6.62 -5.55 -9.09
CA HIS A 14 6.01 -5.15 -7.84
C HIS A 14 5.86 -6.32 -6.87
N ALA A 15 5.34 -7.45 -7.33
CA ALA A 15 5.18 -8.65 -6.50
C ALA A 15 6.53 -9.16 -5.98
N GLN A 16 7.57 -9.21 -6.82
CA GLN A 16 8.92 -9.62 -6.41
C GLN A 16 9.53 -8.69 -5.37
N ILE A 17 9.42 -7.37 -5.57
CA ILE A 17 9.95 -6.37 -4.65
C ILE A 17 9.22 -6.46 -3.31
N CYS A 18 7.88 -6.60 -3.31
CA CYS A 18 7.09 -6.78 -2.10
C CYS A 18 7.52 -8.02 -1.33
N ASN A 19 7.62 -9.16 -1.99
CA ASN A 19 8.03 -10.41 -1.35
C ASN A 19 9.44 -10.31 -0.74
N THR A 20 10.38 -9.73 -1.46
CA THR A 20 11.76 -9.53 -0.97
C THR A 20 11.79 -8.60 0.24
N SER A 21 11.06 -7.48 0.18
CA SER A 21 10.99 -6.52 1.29
C SER A 21 10.33 -7.12 2.53
N MET A 22 9.27 -7.92 2.37
CA MET A 22 8.60 -8.60 3.48
C MET A 22 9.53 -9.58 4.20
N LEU A 23 10.42 -10.29 3.46
CA LEU A 23 11.40 -11.19 4.04
C LEU A 23 12.44 -10.46 4.90
N SER A 24 12.75 -9.20 4.60
CA SER A 24 13.72 -8.40 5.35
C SER A 24 13.11 -7.63 6.53
N ALA A 25 11.79 -7.62 6.66
CA ALA A 25 11.10 -6.87 7.71
C ALA A 25 11.27 -7.52 9.09
N GLU A 26 11.52 -6.70 10.10
CA GLU A 26 11.68 -7.16 11.48
C GLU A 26 10.35 -7.53 12.15
N ASN A 27 9.27 -6.90 11.73
CA ASN A 27 7.92 -7.07 12.28
C ASN A 27 6.86 -6.51 11.31
N ALA A 28 5.59 -6.69 11.65
CA ALA A 28 4.47 -6.23 10.81
C ALA A 28 4.46 -4.70 10.60
N VAL A 29 4.82 -3.93 11.61
CA VAL A 29 4.91 -2.46 11.50
C VAL A 29 6.04 -2.05 10.57
N HIS A 30 7.20 -2.72 10.66
CA HIS A 30 8.32 -2.47 9.75
C HIS A 30 7.94 -2.74 8.29
N GLU A 31 7.14 -3.79 8.03
CA GLU A 31 6.59 -4.07 6.68
C GLU A 31 5.85 -2.85 6.11
N ILE A 32 5.07 -2.15 6.92
CA ILE A 32 4.34 -0.95 6.50
C ILE A 32 5.30 0.19 6.12
N PHE A 33 6.36 0.40 6.87
CA PHE A 33 7.37 1.42 6.53
C PHE A 33 8.12 1.09 5.25
N LEU A 34 8.43 -0.19 5.02
CA LEU A 34 9.02 -0.64 3.76
C LEU A 34 8.05 -0.43 2.59
N LEU A 35 6.76 -0.71 2.78
CA LEU A 35 5.72 -0.43 1.79
C LEU A 35 5.63 1.06 1.46
N MET A 36 5.65 1.93 2.47
CA MET A 36 5.60 3.38 2.27
C MET A 36 6.81 3.87 1.46
N ALA A 37 8.01 3.35 1.74
CA ALA A 37 9.21 3.67 0.98
C ALA A 37 9.11 3.21 -0.48
N MET A 38 8.56 2.03 -0.72
CA MET A 38 8.32 1.50 -2.07
C MET A 38 7.33 2.35 -2.86
N ILE A 39 6.23 2.78 -2.23
CA ILE A 39 5.24 3.67 -2.85
C ILE A 39 5.89 4.99 -3.23
N GLN A 40 6.69 5.56 -2.34
CA GLN A 40 7.41 6.81 -2.61
C GLN A 40 8.34 6.69 -3.81
N GLU A 41 9.08 5.60 -3.92
CA GLU A 41 9.95 5.34 -5.07
C GLU A 41 9.17 5.10 -6.35
N MET A 42 8.06 4.38 -6.28
CA MET A 42 7.18 4.16 -7.43
C MET A 42 6.64 5.49 -7.99
N PHE A 43 6.21 6.41 -7.12
CA PHE A 43 5.75 7.75 -7.54
C PHE A 43 6.85 8.60 -8.17
N ASN A 44 8.12 8.35 -7.84
CA ASN A 44 9.26 9.01 -8.49
C ASN A 44 9.54 8.47 -9.91
N ARG A 45 9.15 7.22 -10.19
CA ARG A 45 9.41 6.56 -11.49
C ARG A 45 8.23 6.61 -12.44
N ILE A 46 7.01 6.56 -11.92
CA ILE A 46 5.78 6.39 -12.70
C ILE A 46 4.86 7.59 -12.45
N ASN A 47 4.31 8.16 -13.54
CA ASN A 47 3.27 9.17 -13.39
C ASN A 47 2.02 8.53 -12.76
N PRO A 48 1.58 8.95 -11.57
CA PRO A 48 0.44 8.34 -10.90
C PRO A 48 -0.89 8.53 -11.66
N LEU A 49 -0.98 9.52 -12.56
CA LEU A 49 -2.15 9.70 -13.43
C LEU A 49 -2.27 8.62 -14.51
N ALA A 50 -1.21 7.86 -14.77
CA ALA A 50 -1.23 6.77 -15.74
C ALA A 50 -2.30 5.71 -15.44
N LEU A 51 -2.60 5.47 -14.16
CA LEU A 51 -3.65 4.52 -13.78
C LEU A 51 -5.03 4.93 -14.34
N PHE A 52 -5.34 6.21 -14.26
CA PHE A 52 -6.59 6.75 -14.82
C PHE A 52 -6.65 6.60 -16.35
N GLU A 53 -5.54 6.85 -17.05
CA GLU A 53 -5.45 6.69 -18.50
C GLU A 53 -5.56 5.22 -18.91
N ILE A 54 -4.93 4.31 -18.17
CA ILE A 54 -5.02 2.87 -18.41
C ILE A 54 -6.47 2.39 -18.25
N GLU A 55 -7.16 2.80 -17.20
CA GLU A 55 -8.57 2.46 -16.99
C GLU A 55 -9.43 2.91 -18.18
N LYS A 56 -9.20 4.12 -18.65
CA LYS A 56 -10.01 4.73 -19.71
C LYS A 56 -9.74 4.15 -21.10
N TYR A 57 -8.48 3.91 -21.44
CA TYR A 57 -8.07 3.59 -22.80
C TYR A 57 -7.58 2.14 -23.00
N TYR A 58 -7.27 1.42 -21.93
CA TYR A 58 -6.69 0.08 -21.98
C TYR A 58 -7.38 -0.89 -21.01
N PRO A 59 -8.66 -1.24 -21.25
CA PRO A 59 -9.47 -2.00 -20.29
C PRO A 59 -8.88 -3.38 -19.96
N LEU A 60 -8.25 -4.06 -20.92
CA LEU A 60 -7.62 -5.38 -20.66
C LEU A 60 -6.40 -5.24 -19.73
N ALA A 61 -5.61 -4.17 -19.89
CA ALA A 61 -4.49 -3.90 -18.99
C ALA A 61 -4.99 -3.52 -17.59
N PHE A 62 -6.06 -2.74 -17.52
CA PHE A 62 -6.69 -2.37 -16.24
C PHE A 62 -7.27 -3.58 -15.50
N GLU A 63 -7.87 -4.54 -16.22
CA GLU A 63 -8.33 -5.80 -15.63
C GLU A 63 -7.21 -6.57 -14.93
N LYS A 64 -6.01 -6.61 -15.53
CA LYS A 64 -4.84 -7.22 -14.89
C LYS A 64 -4.41 -6.51 -13.61
N ILE A 65 -4.45 -5.19 -13.59
CA ILE A 65 -4.20 -4.40 -12.38
C ILE A 65 -5.23 -4.73 -11.29
N LYS A 66 -6.50 -4.79 -11.66
CA LYS A 66 -7.59 -5.14 -10.75
C LYS A 66 -7.44 -6.54 -10.16
N ASN A 67 -7.12 -7.54 -10.99
CA ASN A 67 -6.90 -8.91 -10.54
C ASN A 67 -5.69 -9.01 -9.60
N HIS A 68 -4.60 -8.32 -9.90
CA HIS A 68 -3.44 -8.25 -9.02
C HIS A 68 -3.80 -7.64 -7.65
N LYS A 69 -4.61 -6.58 -7.65
CA LYS A 69 -5.13 -5.97 -6.42
C LYS A 69 -5.97 -6.98 -5.62
N ASP A 70 -6.94 -7.61 -6.24
CA ASP A 70 -7.89 -8.50 -5.57
C ASP A 70 -7.23 -9.79 -5.05
N ASP A 71 -6.21 -10.29 -5.72
CA ASP A 71 -5.54 -11.53 -5.34
C ASP A 71 -4.28 -11.28 -4.49
N PHE A 72 -3.25 -10.67 -5.08
CA PHE A 72 -1.94 -10.53 -4.44
C PHE A 72 -1.95 -9.50 -3.30
N ILE A 73 -2.47 -8.30 -3.55
CA ILE A 73 -2.45 -7.21 -2.55
C ILE A 73 -3.37 -7.55 -1.39
N PHE A 74 -4.55 -8.11 -1.64
CA PHE A 74 -5.44 -8.57 -0.58
C PHE A 74 -4.75 -9.58 0.35
N SER A 75 -4.11 -10.59 -0.22
CA SER A 75 -3.37 -11.60 0.55
C SER A 75 -2.23 -11.00 1.37
N MET A 76 -1.53 -10.03 0.82
CA MET A 76 -0.43 -9.33 1.49
C MET A 76 -0.93 -8.51 2.68
N ILE A 77 -2.05 -7.81 2.52
CA ILE A 77 -2.68 -7.04 3.61
C ILE A 77 -3.15 -7.98 4.73
N SER A 78 -3.82 -9.07 4.38
CA SER A 78 -4.32 -10.06 5.33
C SER A 78 -3.18 -10.68 6.14
N ALA A 79 -2.10 -11.07 5.48
CA ALA A 79 -0.91 -11.62 6.14
C ALA A 79 -0.26 -10.62 7.09
N ASN A 80 -0.18 -9.34 6.72
CA ASN A 80 0.35 -8.28 7.59
C ASN A 80 -0.52 -8.10 8.85
N LEU A 81 -1.85 -8.08 8.69
CA LEU A 81 -2.76 -7.95 9.83
C LEU A 81 -2.63 -9.15 10.79
N GLU A 82 -2.63 -10.38 10.27
CA GLU A 82 -2.46 -11.58 11.07
C GLU A 82 -1.12 -11.59 11.82
N LYS A 83 -0.04 -11.22 11.14
CA LYS A 83 1.30 -11.10 11.74
C LYS A 83 1.33 -10.06 12.85
N GLY A 84 0.78 -8.88 12.62
CA GLY A 84 0.74 -7.81 13.61
C GLY A 84 -0.08 -8.18 14.85
N ILE A 85 -1.19 -8.91 14.68
CA ILE A 85 -2.00 -9.44 15.78
C ILE A 85 -1.19 -10.47 16.58
N ALA A 86 -0.54 -11.41 15.92
CA ALA A 86 0.30 -12.41 16.57
C ALA A 86 1.48 -11.81 17.34
N GLU A 87 2.07 -10.73 16.82
CA GLU A 87 3.17 -10.02 17.47
C GLU A 87 2.72 -9.06 18.60
N GLY A 88 1.41 -8.83 18.74
CA GLY A 88 0.85 -7.94 19.76
C GLY A 88 0.86 -6.44 19.37
N PHE A 89 1.24 -6.11 18.16
CA PHE A 89 1.25 -4.73 17.65
C PHE A 89 -0.09 -4.27 17.07
N TYR A 90 -0.94 -5.22 16.65
CA TYR A 90 -2.30 -4.94 16.20
C TYR A 90 -3.31 -5.56 17.16
N ARG A 91 -4.48 -4.92 17.23
CA ARG A 91 -5.56 -5.31 18.17
C ARG A 91 -6.15 -6.68 17.81
N LYS A 92 -6.43 -7.49 18.82
CA LYS A 92 -7.00 -8.84 18.66
C LYS A 92 -8.47 -8.83 18.22
N ASP A 93 -9.18 -7.71 18.41
CA ASP A 93 -10.58 -7.55 18.02
C ASP A 93 -10.77 -7.13 16.55
N VAL A 94 -9.67 -7.02 15.80
CA VAL A 94 -9.71 -6.71 14.37
C VAL A 94 -10.27 -7.90 13.58
N ASP A 95 -11.32 -7.66 12.80
CA ASP A 95 -11.76 -8.61 11.79
C ASP A 95 -10.85 -8.46 10.55
N VAL A 96 -9.97 -9.45 10.37
CA VAL A 96 -8.94 -9.42 9.32
C VAL A 96 -9.57 -9.36 7.92
N THR A 97 -10.64 -10.10 7.69
CA THR A 97 -11.29 -10.12 6.37
C THR A 97 -11.90 -8.76 6.03
N ILE A 98 -12.65 -8.18 6.96
CA ILE A 98 -13.29 -6.87 6.76
C ILE A 98 -12.24 -5.78 6.57
N LEU A 99 -11.23 -5.71 7.44
CA LEU A 99 -10.24 -4.64 7.35
C LEU A 99 -9.23 -4.83 6.22
N SER A 100 -8.99 -6.06 5.78
CA SER A 100 -8.23 -6.30 4.54
C SER A 100 -8.97 -5.76 3.32
N LYS A 101 -10.27 -6.03 3.22
CA LYS A 101 -11.10 -5.50 2.13
C LYS A 101 -11.18 -3.98 2.18
N TYR A 102 -11.40 -3.41 3.35
CA TYR A 102 -11.41 -1.95 3.55
C TYR A 102 -10.07 -1.32 3.12
N ARG A 103 -8.95 -1.87 3.59
CA ARG A 103 -7.61 -1.36 3.25
C ARG A 103 -7.34 -1.46 1.75
N LEU A 104 -7.75 -2.57 1.13
CA LEU A 104 -7.61 -2.78 -0.31
C LEU A 104 -8.36 -1.70 -1.10
N GLU A 105 -9.62 -1.45 -0.78
CA GLU A 105 -10.43 -0.45 -1.47
C GLU A 105 -9.91 0.97 -1.22
N THR A 106 -9.50 1.29 -0.02
CA THR A 106 -8.92 2.61 0.30
C THR A 106 -7.56 2.85 -0.36
N SER A 107 -6.86 1.80 -0.79
CA SER A 107 -5.58 1.93 -1.51
C SER A 107 -5.71 2.63 -2.86
N LEU A 108 -6.89 2.61 -3.47
CA LEU A 108 -7.15 3.26 -4.75
C LEU A 108 -7.74 4.67 -4.63
N ILE A 109 -8.23 5.05 -3.46
CA ILE A 109 -8.83 6.39 -3.26
C ILE A 109 -7.88 7.53 -3.63
N PRO A 110 -6.57 7.48 -3.33
CA PRO A 110 -5.64 8.54 -3.72
C PRO A 110 -5.58 8.80 -5.21
N PHE A 111 -5.89 7.79 -6.04
CA PHE A 111 -5.87 7.88 -7.50
C PHE A 111 -7.21 8.35 -8.09
N ASN A 112 -8.24 8.49 -7.26
CA ASN A 112 -9.53 9.00 -7.70
C ASN A 112 -9.51 10.53 -7.76
N ILE A 113 -9.36 11.07 -8.97
CA ILE A 113 -9.27 12.51 -9.21
C ILE A 113 -10.53 13.30 -8.82
N HIS A 114 -11.67 12.62 -8.66
CA HIS A 114 -12.92 13.24 -8.21
C HIS A 114 -12.95 13.40 -6.67
N VAL A 115 -12.18 12.60 -5.94
CA VAL A 115 -12.03 12.71 -4.48
C VAL A 115 -10.85 13.60 -4.13
N PHE A 116 -9.67 13.31 -4.68
CA PHE A 116 -8.44 14.06 -4.44
C PHE A 116 -7.90 14.63 -5.75
N HIS A 117 -8.39 15.80 -6.13
CA HIS A 117 -7.98 16.41 -7.39
C HIS A 117 -6.50 16.84 -7.34
N PRO A 118 -5.70 16.51 -8.37
CA PRO A 118 -4.25 16.78 -8.38
C PRO A 118 -3.86 18.25 -8.26
N SER A 119 -4.76 19.17 -8.62
CA SER A 119 -4.53 20.62 -8.47
C SER A 119 -4.54 21.09 -7.03
N LYS A 120 -5.12 20.30 -6.11
CA LYS A 120 -5.30 20.65 -4.70
C LYS A 120 -4.56 19.71 -3.75
N PHE A 121 -4.31 18.47 -4.16
CA PHE A 121 -3.74 17.43 -3.33
C PHE A 121 -2.53 16.78 -3.98
N ASP A 122 -1.49 16.55 -3.21
CA ASP A 122 -0.36 15.72 -3.59
C ASP A 122 -0.76 14.24 -3.39
N MET A 123 -0.81 13.47 -4.47
CA MET A 123 -1.25 12.07 -4.45
C MET A 123 -0.38 11.18 -3.56
N LEU A 124 0.93 11.38 -3.54
CA LEU A 124 1.84 10.63 -2.66
C LEU A 124 1.52 10.93 -1.20
N LYS A 125 1.38 12.20 -0.86
CA LYS A 125 1.05 12.63 0.50
C LYS A 125 -0.29 12.05 0.96
N VAL A 126 -1.30 12.06 0.10
CA VAL A 126 -2.61 11.45 0.38
C VAL A 126 -2.47 9.94 0.64
N ASN A 127 -1.72 9.24 -0.21
CA ASN A 127 -1.51 7.81 -0.08
C ASN A 127 -0.82 7.45 1.25
N LEU A 128 0.26 8.12 1.56
CA LEU A 128 1.00 7.90 2.81
C LEU A 128 0.15 8.21 4.05
N GLN A 129 -0.65 9.27 4.00
CA GLN A 129 -1.54 9.65 5.10
C GLN A 129 -2.64 8.61 5.35
N ILE A 130 -3.22 8.05 4.29
CA ILE A 130 -4.23 6.99 4.39
C ILE A 130 -3.64 5.72 4.99
N ILE A 131 -2.44 5.31 4.56
CA ILE A 131 -1.75 4.14 5.12
C ILE A 131 -1.48 4.33 6.61
N GLU A 132 -0.91 5.46 6.99
CA GLU A 132 -0.60 5.79 8.38
C GLU A 132 -1.85 5.78 9.25
N HIS A 133 -2.92 6.43 8.80
CA HIS A 133 -4.20 6.44 9.49
C HIS A 133 -4.76 5.02 9.73
N PHE A 134 -4.70 4.17 8.72
CA PHE A 134 -5.14 2.77 8.84
C PHE A 134 -4.33 2.01 9.90
N VAL A 135 -3.01 2.11 9.86
CA VAL A 135 -2.15 1.36 10.79
C VAL A 135 -2.36 1.82 12.23
N TYR A 136 -2.45 3.13 12.48
CA TYR A 136 -2.79 3.63 13.80
C TYR A 136 -4.18 3.16 14.27
N GLY A 137 -5.13 3.00 13.34
CA GLY A 137 -6.47 2.50 13.65
C GLY A 137 -6.51 1.04 14.10
N VAL A 138 -5.62 0.19 13.60
CA VAL A 138 -5.53 -1.23 13.99
C VAL A 138 -4.53 -1.49 15.12
N ALA A 139 -3.66 -0.53 15.41
CA ALA A 139 -2.56 -0.71 16.36
C ALA A 139 -3.02 -0.79 17.82
N THR A 140 -2.31 -1.61 18.60
CA THR A 140 -2.31 -1.55 20.06
C THR A 140 -1.47 -0.38 20.54
N LEU A 141 -1.45 -0.11 21.86
CA LEU A 141 -0.55 0.90 22.43
C LEU A 141 0.92 0.61 22.08
N GLU A 142 1.34 -0.65 22.12
CA GLU A 142 2.70 -1.04 21.73
C GLU A 142 2.94 -0.82 20.23
N GLY A 143 1.94 -1.10 19.40
CA GLY A 143 1.98 -0.80 17.97
C GLY A 143 2.11 0.70 17.70
N HIS A 144 1.37 1.55 18.41
CA HIS A 144 1.51 3.02 18.34
C HIS A 144 2.92 3.49 18.67
N LYS A 145 3.48 3.00 19.77
CA LYS A 145 4.86 3.33 20.18
C LYS A 145 5.87 2.95 19.11
N LEU A 146 5.70 1.77 18.52
CA LEU A 146 6.59 1.28 17.47
C LEU A 146 6.46 2.13 16.18
N MET A 147 5.24 2.49 15.79
CA MET A 147 4.99 3.42 14.69
C MET A 147 5.70 4.76 14.92
N ASP A 148 5.55 5.35 16.10
CA ASP A 148 6.18 6.62 16.44
C ASP A 148 7.71 6.51 16.39
N ALA A 149 8.29 5.42 16.86
CA ALA A 149 9.72 5.16 16.80
C ALA A 149 10.27 5.11 15.36
N TYR A 150 9.57 4.38 14.46
CA TYR A 150 9.95 4.34 13.05
C TYR A 150 9.82 5.71 12.38
N LYS A 151 8.79 6.48 12.69
CA LYS A 151 8.61 7.84 12.14
C LYS A 151 9.78 8.75 12.52
N LEU A 152 10.22 8.72 13.76
CA LEU A 152 11.38 9.51 14.23
C LEU A 152 12.66 9.11 13.50
N THR A 153 12.91 7.83 13.28
CA THR A 153 14.07 7.33 12.54
C THR A 153 14.06 7.83 11.09
N ASN A 154 12.90 7.79 10.42
CA ASN A 154 12.75 8.23 9.03
C ASN A 154 12.91 9.75 8.87
N THR A 155 12.50 10.55 9.85
CA THR A 155 12.68 12.02 9.82
C THR A 155 14.13 12.45 10.10
N SER A 156 14.91 11.65 10.80
CA SER A 156 16.33 11.94 11.09
C SER A 156 17.26 11.67 9.91
N SER A 157 16.77 11.00 8.85
CA SER A 157 17.53 10.63 7.64
C SER A 157 17.43 11.65 6.51
N LYS A 158 16.79 12.82 6.75
CA LYS A 158 16.64 13.91 5.76
C LYS A 158 17.63 15.03 6.00
#